data_80a7fb93800c9513d78c3761a52f2949
#
_entry.id   80a7fb93800c9513d78c3761a52f2949
#
_cell.length_a   1.000
_cell.length_b   1.000
_cell.length_c   1.000
_cell.angle_alpha   90.00
_cell.angle_beta   90.00
_cell.angle_gamma   90.00
#
_symmetry.space_group_name_H-M   'P 1'
#
loop_
_entity.id
_entity.type
_entity.pdbx_description
1 polymer ?
#
loop_
_entity_poly.entity_id
_entity_poly.type
_entity_poly.pdbx_seq_one_letter_code
_entity_poly.pdbx_strand_id
1 'polypeptide(L)'
;MLYKSTRGESPEVPFSEVLLGGLAPDGGLYMPEHFPKYKIDEIKSWSNLSFEEVAHNVLYPYVRGEIAEDVFADLLNDAYKDFDSSDVVELKEIEKNHWILELFHGPTLAFKDIAMQLLGSLLNHFAEAVSYTHLTLPTIYSV
;
A
#
# COMPACT_ATOMS: atom_id res chain seq x y z
N MET A 1 -8.91 9.55 2.49
CA MET A 1 -8.49 10.22 1.21
C MET A 1 -9.42 9.72 0.11
N LEU A 2 -9.87 10.59 -0.81
CA LEU A 2 -10.65 10.18 -1.98
C LEU A 2 -9.77 10.12 -3.22
N TYR A 3 -10.23 9.35 -4.20
CA TYR A 3 -9.53 9.10 -5.46
C TYR A 3 -10.41 9.49 -6.63
N LYS A 4 -9.82 10.10 -7.64
CA LYS A 4 -10.48 10.62 -8.85
C LYS A 4 -9.98 9.89 -10.08
N SER A 5 -10.89 9.67 -11.04
CA SER A 5 -10.48 9.19 -12.35
C SER A 5 -9.65 10.22 -13.10
N THR A 6 -8.63 9.78 -13.81
CA THR A 6 -7.83 10.61 -14.72
C THR A 6 -8.65 11.14 -15.91
N ARG A 7 -9.81 10.56 -16.20
CA ARG A 7 -10.74 11.04 -17.23
C ARG A 7 -11.80 11.99 -16.67
N GLY A 8 -12.04 11.95 -15.34
CA GLY A 8 -12.90 12.89 -14.64
C GLY A 8 -14.41 12.66 -14.80
N GLU A 9 -14.83 11.56 -15.41
CA GLU A 9 -16.25 11.24 -15.65
C GLU A 9 -16.82 10.25 -14.63
N SER A 10 -15.96 9.71 -13.73
CA SER A 10 -16.36 8.79 -12.68
C SER A 10 -16.45 9.51 -11.32
N PRO A 11 -17.32 9.03 -10.40
CA PRO A 11 -17.37 9.57 -9.05
C PRO A 11 -16.07 9.37 -8.31
N GLU A 12 -15.83 10.22 -7.31
CA GLU A 12 -14.73 10.05 -6.36
C GLU A 12 -15.03 8.87 -5.42
N VAL A 13 -14.04 8.02 -5.19
CA VAL A 13 -14.20 6.79 -4.41
C VAL A 13 -13.11 6.65 -3.35
N PRO A 14 -13.35 5.89 -2.26
CA PRO A 14 -12.34 5.57 -1.26
C PRO A 14 -11.31 4.57 -1.79
N PHE A 15 -10.21 4.37 -1.03
CA PHE A 15 -9.11 3.48 -1.43
C PHE A 15 -9.55 2.03 -1.64
N SER A 16 -10.42 1.52 -0.77
CA SER A 16 -10.95 0.15 -0.89
C SER A 16 -11.64 -0.12 -2.23
N GLU A 17 -12.43 0.84 -2.72
CA GLU A 17 -13.08 0.73 -4.04
C GLU A 17 -12.07 0.80 -5.19
N VAL A 18 -11.04 1.65 -5.06
CA VAL A 18 -9.93 1.71 -6.04
C VAL A 18 -9.21 0.38 -6.12
N LEU A 19 -8.86 -0.19 -4.96
CA LEU A 19 -8.10 -1.42 -4.88
C LEU A 19 -8.88 -2.61 -5.48
N LEU A 20 -10.15 -2.74 -5.14
CA LEU A 20 -10.98 -3.85 -5.59
C LEU A 20 -11.47 -3.66 -7.04
N GLY A 21 -11.69 -2.42 -7.46
CA GLY A 21 -12.18 -2.10 -8.80
C GLY A 21 -11.10 -2.05 -9.89
N GLY A 22 -9.87 -1.67 -9.52
CA GLY A 22 -8.74 -1.52 -10.43
C GLY A 22 -8.84 -0.28 -11.32
N LEU A 23 -9.71 -0.29 -12.32
CA LEU A 23 -9.95 0.85 -13.22
C LEU A 23 -11.25 1.58 -12.87
N ALA A 24 -11.27 2.87 -13.13
CA ALA A 24 -12.50 3.65 -13.02
C ALA A 24 -13.52 3.25 -14.11
N PRO A 25 -14.84 3.37 -13.87
CA PRO A 25 -15.89 3.01 -14.83
C PRO A 25 -15.76 3.70 -16.19
N ASP A 26 -15.17 4.89 -16.23
CA ASP A 26 -14.88 5.63 -17.47
C ASP A 26 -13.61 5.15 -18.19
N GLY A 27 -12.94 4.10 -17.67
CA GLY A 27 -11.70 3.55 -18.20
C GLY A 27 -10.45 4.37 -17.84
N GLY A 28 -10.58 5.36 -16.95
CA GLY A 28 -9.45 6.11 -16.39
C GLY A 28 -8.72 5.34 -15.27
N LEU A 29 -7.54 5.84 -14.91
CA LEU A 29 -6.83 5.41 -13.71
C LEU A 29 -7.29 6.24 -12.52
N TYR A 30 -7.27 5.67 -11.33
CA TYR A 30 -7.51 6.43 -10.12
C TYR A 30 -6.24 7.12 -9.64
N MET A 31 -6.38 8.39 -9.26
CA MET A 31 -5.34 9.21 -8.66
C MET A 31 -5.85 9.77 -7.34
N PRO A 32 -5.02 9.88 -6.30
CA PRO A 32 -5.42 10.51 -5.06
C PRO A 32 -5.78 11.99 -5.31
N GLU A 33 -6.76 12.50 -4.57
CA GLU A 33 -7.17 13.92 -4.68
C GLU A 33 -6.04 14.91 -4.36
N HIS A 34 -5.07 14.48 -3.55
CA HIS A 34 -3.85 15.23 -3.26
C HIS A 34 -2.69 14.29 -2.91
N PHE A 35 -1.47 14.73 -3.19
CA PHE A 35 -0.26 14.02 -2.78
C PHE A 35 0.26 14.58 -1.45
N PRO A 36 0.56 13.72 -0.45
CA PRO A 36 1.24 14.13 0.77
C PRO A 36 2.54 14.88 0.45
N LYS A 37 2.84 15.90 1.23
CA LYS A 37 4.06 16.70 1.07
C LYS A 37 4.89 16.61 2.34
N TYR A 38 6.15 16.25 2.18
CA TYR A 38 7.11 16.11 3.28
C TYR A 38 8.17 17.20 3.19
N LYS A 39 8.52 17.77 4.34
CA LYS A 39 9.64 18.71 4.43
C LYS A 39 10.96 17.93 4.43
N ILE A 40 12.03 18.56 3.95
CA ILE A 40 13.35 17.90 3.90
C ILE A 40 13.85 17.47 5.27
N ASP A 41 13.55 18.21 6.32
CA ASP A 41 13.96 17.87 7.69
C ASP A 41 13.16 16.67 8.24
N GLU A 42 11.91 16.52 7.82
CA GLU A 42 11.08 15.34 8.10
C GLU A 42 11.67 14.10 7.42
N ILE A 43 12.00 14.18 6.13
CA ILE A 43 12.65 13.08 5.40
C ILE A 43 14.00 12.72 6.05
N LYS A 44 14.79 13.71 6.46
CA LYS A 44 16.06 13.46 7.15
C LYS A 44 15.88 12.75 8.49
N SER A 45 14.79 12.99 9.20
CA SER A 45 14.52 12.32 10.47
C SER A 45 14.26 10.82 10.33
N TRP A 46 13.94 10.35 9.12
CA TRP A 46 13.71 8.94 8.81
C TRP A 46 14.99 8.14 8.55
N SER A 47 16.16 8.76 8.58
CA SER A 47 17.45 8.13 8.22
C SER A 47 17.83 6.88 9.02
N ASN A 48 17.23 6.70 10.21
CA ASN A 48 17.49 5.54 11.09
C ASN A 48 16.26 4.63 11.23
N LEU A 49 15.21 4.87 10.47
CA LEU A 49 14.01 4.03 10.46
C LEU A 49 14.23 2.81 9.58
N SER A 50 13.50 1.73 9.88
CA SER A 50 13.45 0.55 9.00
C SER A 50 12.72 0.88 7.70
N PHE A 51 12.82 -0.03 6.72
CA PHE A 51 12.08 0.11 5.46
C PHE A 51 10.57 0.19 5.71
N GLU A 52 10.04 -0.67 6.59
CA GLU A 52 8.61 -0.72 6.92
C GLU A 52 8.14 0.58 7.60
N GLU A 53 8.95 1.15 8.48
CA GLU A 53 8.64 2.43 9.15
C GLU A 53 8.62 3.60 8.15
N VAL A 54 9.57 3.63 7.20
CA VAL A 54 9.57 4.62 6.12
C VAL A 54 8.38 4.39 5.18
N ALA A 55 8.10 3.13 4.80
CA ALA A 55 6.95 2.77 4.00
C ALA A 55 5.64 3.17 4.68
N HIS A 56 5.52 2.97 6.00
CA HIS A 56 4.39 3.44 6.78
C HIS A 56 4.19 4.95 6.66
N ASN A 57 5.24 5.73 6.92
CA ASN A 57 5.17 7.19 6.83
C ASN A 57 4.75 7.70 5.44
N VAL A 58 5.22 7.02 4.39
CA VAL A 58 4.95 7.42 3.00
C VAL A 58 3.56 6.96 2.54
N LEU A 59 3.14 5.75 2.91
CA LEU A 59 1.95 5.09 2.33
C LEU A 59 0.69 5.24 3.18
N TYR A 60 0.80 5.30 4.51
CA TYR A 60 -0.36 5.41 5.39
C TYR A 60 -1.29 6.59 5.08
N PRO A 61 -0.81 7.79 4.69
CA PRO A 61 -1.71 8.87 4.29
C PRO A 61 -2.72 8.52 3.18
N TYR A 62 -2.39 7.56 2.32
CA TYR A 62 -3.24 7.14 1.20
C TYR A 62 -4.39 6.22 1.62
N VAL A 63 -4.24 5.50 2.72
CA VAL A 63 -5.22 4.52 3.24
C VAL A 63 -5.88 4.97 4.54
N ARG A 64 -5.42 6.10 5.08
CA ARG A 64 -5.90 6.65 6.34
C ARG A 64 -7.40 6.89 6.33
N GLY A 65 -8.07 6.38 7.37
CA GLY A 65 -9.53 6.44 7.51
C GLY A 65 -10.27 5.19 7.04
N GLU A 66 -9.58 4.25 6.36
CA GLU A 66 -10.12 2.96 5.96
C GLU A 66 -9.37 1.78 6.63
N ILE A 67 -8.10 1.98 6.94
CA ILE A 67 -7.29 1.01 7.68
C ILE A 67 -6.78 1.70 8.96
N ALA A 68 -6.90 1.00 10.10
CA ALA A 68 -6.32 1.48 11.35
C ALA A 68 -4.77 1.48 11.26
N GLU A 69 -4.13 2.42 11.94
CA GLU A 69 -2.69 2.64 11.80
C GLU A 69 -1.84 1.44 12.21
N ASP A 70 -2.23 0.78 13.31
CA ASP A 70 -1.61 -0.45 13.81
C ASP A 70 -1.80 -1.62 12.84
N VAL A 71 -3.00 -1.78 12.27
CA VAL A 71 -3.30 -2.81 11.27
C VAL A 71 -2.46 -2.58 10.00
N PHE A 72 -2.30 -1.33 9.57
CA PHE A 72 -1.48 -1.03 8.40
C PHE A 72 0.01 -1.33 8.64
N ALA A 73 0.51 -1.05 9.85
CA ALA A 73 1.87 -1.42 10.23
C ALA A 73 2.08 -2.95 10.19
N ASP A 74 1.11 -3.73 10.70
CA ASP A 74 1.15 -5.20 10.63
C ASP A 74 1.14 -5.72 9.19
N LEU A 75 0.33 -5.11 8.31
CA LEU A 75 0.30 -5.46 6.87
C LEU A 75 1.64 -5.20 6.18
N LEU A 76 2.35 -4.11 6.53
CA LEU A 76 3.69 -3.83 6.02
C LEU A 76 4.71 -4.86 6.52
N ASN A 77 4.71 -5.15 7.81
CA ASN A 77 5.59 -6.16 8.38
C ASN A 77 5.38 -7.54 7.72
N ASP A 78 4.12 -7.94 7.54
CA ASP A 78 3.79 -9.20 6.87
C ASP A 78 4.21 -9.22 5.40
N ALA A 79 4.07 -8.10 4.70
CA ALA A 79 4.42 -8.00 3.29
C ALA A 79 5.92 -8.17 3.03
N TYR A 80 6.77 -7.71 3.95
CA TYR A 80 8.23 -7.68 3.73
C TYR A 80 9.02 -8.72 4.54
N LYS A 81 8.38 -9.51 5.41
CA LYS A 81 9.05 -10.50 6.29
C LYS A 81 9.83 -11.60 5.54
N ASP A 82 9.42 -11.92 4.31
CA ASP A 82 10.01 -13.00 3.51
C ASP A 82 11.06 -12.48 2.49
N PHE A 83 11.46 -11.22 2.62
CA PHE A 83 12.59 -10.69 1.86
C PHE A 83 13.90 -11.21 2.45
N ASP A 84 14.89 -11.50 1.61
CA ASP A 84 16.18 -12.06 2.02
C ASP A 84 17.15 -10.99 2.59
N SER A 85 16.80 -9.70 2.44
CA SER A 85 17.49 -8.57 3.03
C SER A 85 16.60 -7.86 4.05
N SER A 86 17.14 -7.55 5.23
CA SER A 86 16.45 -6.74 6.25
C SER A 86 16.13 -5.32 5.80
N ASP A 87 16.85 -4.82 4.81
CA ASP A 87 16.65 -3.48 4.25
C ASP A 87 15.61 -3.48 3.12
N VAL A 88 15.08 -4.68 2.75
CA VAL A 88 14.14 -4.90 1.64
C VAL A 88 14.72 -4.48 0.27
N VAL A 89 15.33 -3.31 0.19
CA VAL A 89 16.08 -2.78 -0.95
C VAL A 89 17.46 -2.36 -0.48
N GLU A 90 18.50 -2.84 -1.15
CA GLU A 90 19.88 -2.50 -0.82
C GLU A 90 20.47 -1.50 -1.80
N LEU A 91 21.22 -0.55 -1.26
CA LEU A 91 21.96 0.43 -2.07
C LEU A 91 23.46 0.10 -1.99
N LYS A 92 24.02 -0.44 -3.08
CA LYS A 92 25.44 -0.83 -3.17
C LYS A 92 26.26 0.17 -3.94
N GLU A 93 27.31 0.71 -3.31
CA GLU A 93 28.30 1.53 -4.01
C GLU A 93 29.25 0.61 -4.80
N ILE A 94 29.29 0.78 -6.13
CA ILE A 94 30.18 0.03 -7.01
C ILE A 94 31.46 0.81 -7.32
N GLU A 95 31.37 2.14 -7.37
CA GLU A 95 32.46 3.07 -7.51
C GLU A 95 32.13 4.37 -6.76
N LYS A 96 33.09 5.23 -6.56
CA LYS A 96 32.89 6.52 -5.89
C LYS A 96 31.73 7.31 -6.55
N ASN A 97 30.67 7.58 -5.79
CA ASN A 97 29.44 8.25 -6.22
C ASN A 97 28.66 7.50 -7.32
N HIS A 98 28.87 6.18 -7.47
CA HIS A 98 28.13 5.34 -8.40
C HIS A 98 27.50 4.17 -7.65
N TRP A 99 26.17 4.14 -7.62
CA TRP A 99 25.39 3.24 -6.79
C TRP A 99 24.43 2.39 -7.62
N ILE A 100 24.19 1.16 -7.16
CA ILE A 100 23.14 0.29 -7.67
C ILE A 100 22.11 0.10 -6.55
N LEU A 101 20.85 0.36 -6.85
CA LEU A 101 19.73 -0.03 -6.00
C LEU A 101 19.28 -1.43 -6.40
N GLU A 102 19.49 -2.39 -5.51
CA GLU A 102 19.10 -3.79 -5.72
C GLU A 102 17.63 -3.99 -5.37
N LEU A 103 16.81 -4.48 -6.31
CA LEU A 103 15.37 -4.62 -6.16
C LEU A 103 14.90 -6.08 -6.24
N PHE A 104 15.83 -7.05 -6.10
CA PHE A 104 15.57 -8.47 -6.31
C PHE A 104 15.57 -9.32 -5.03
N HIS A 105 15.49 -8.69 -3.87
CA HIS A 105 15.53 -9.36 -2.55
C HIS A 105 14.18 -9.96 -2.11
N GLY A 106 13.16 -9.84 -2.90
CA GLY A 106 11.84 -10.40 -2.62
C GLY A 106 11.71 -11.87 -3.01
N PRO A 107 10.60 -12.55 -2.60
CA PRO A 107 10.43 -14.00 -2.76
C PRO A 107 10.40 -14.49 -4.20
N THR A 108 10.07 -13.66 -5.19
CA THR A 108 10.11 -14.03 -6.62
C THR A 108 11.34 -13.52 -7.34
N LEU A 109 12.26 -12.84 -6.66
CA LEU A 109 13.47 -12.21 -7.19
C LEU A 109 13.19 -11.12 -8.25
N ALA A 110 11.97 -10.63 -8.32
CA ALA A 110 11.55 -9.58 -9.24
C ALA A 110 11.34 -8.25 -8.50
N PHE A 111 11.72 -7.14 -9.13
CA PHE A 111 11.52 -5.81 -8.56
C PHE A 111 10.05 -5.51 -8.17
N LYS A 112 9.11 -6.21 -8.80
CA LYS A 112 7.67 -6.08 -8.53
C LYS A 112 7.28 -6.55 -7.14
N ASP A 113 8.06 -7.42 -6.50
CA ASP A 113 7.78 -7.91 -5.15
C ASP A 113 7.59 -6.77 -4.15
N ILE A 114 8.35 -5.68 -4.28
CA ILE A 114 8.25 -4.52 -3.41
C ILE A 114 6.82 -3.95 -3.37
N ALA A 115 6.13 -3.90 -4.50
CA ALA A 115 4.75 -3.43 -4.57
C ALA A 115 3.73 -4.56 -4.40
N MET A 116 3.98 -5.73 -4.99
CA MET A 116 3.00 -6.81 -5.11
C MET A 116 2.77 -7.56 -3.80
N GLN A 117 3.78 -7.66 -2.92
CA GLN A 117 3.61 -8.30 -1.62
C GLN A 117 2.64 -7.47 -0.76
N LEU A 118 2.84 -6.15 -0.67
CA LEU A 118 1.91 -5.26 0.03
C LEU A 118 0.53 -5.23 -0.63
N LEU A 119 0.47 -5.19 -1.96
CA LEU A 119 -0.80 -5.23 -2.69
C LEU A 119 -1.60 -6.49 -2.35
N GLY A 120 -0.95 -7.66 -2.29
CA GLY A 120 -1.57 -8.92 -1.90
C GLY A 120 -2.14 -8.87 -0.47
N SER A 121 -1.36 -8.35 0.48
CA SER A 121 -1.80 -8.18 1.88
C SER A 121 -3.00 -7.25 1.99
N LEU A 122 -3.01 -6.13 1.27
CA LEU A 122 -4.14 -5.19 1.23
C LEU A 122 -5.39 -5.80 0.60
N LEU A 123 -5.24 -6.54 -0.51
CA LEU A 123 -6.36 -7.23 -1.15
C LEU A 123 -7.00 -8.25 -0.20
N ASN A 124 -6.19 -9.04 0.49
CA ASN A 124 -6.70 -10.00 1.47
C ASN A 124 -7.45 -9.31 2.61
N HIS A 125 -6.88 -8.24 3.17
CA HIS A 125 -7.50 -7.46 4.24
C HIS A 125 -8.91 -6.97 3.86
N PHE A 126 -9.07 -6.36 2.68
CA PHE A 126 -10.36 -5.86 2.24
C PHE A 126 -11.31 -6.96 1.77
N ALA A 127 -10.81 -8.05 1.19
CA ALA A 127 -11.64 -9.19 0.79
C ALA A 127 -12.24 -9.91 2.00
N GLU A 128 -11.51 -10.06 3.09
CA GLU A 128 -12.02 -10.63 4.35
C GLU A 128 -13.10 -9.73 4.96
N ALA A 129 -12.90 -8.41 4.98
CA ALA A 129 -13.88 -7.46 5.47
C ALA A 129 -15.22 -7.53 4.68
N VAL A 130 -15.15 -7.69 3.36
CA VAL A 130 -16.34 -7.86 2.49
C VAL A 130 -17.01 -9.21 2.73
N SER A 131 -16.25 -10.29 2.87
CA SER A 131 -16.80 -11.63 3.15
C SER A 131 -17.53 -11.67 4.48
N TYR A 132 -17.03 -10.99 5.51
CA TYR A 132 -17.68 -10.92 6.83
C TYR A 132 -19.01 -10.16 6.78
N THR A 133 -19.13 -9.10 5.95
CA THR A 133 -20.39 -8.37 5.77
C THR A 133 -21.45 -9.17 5.01
N HIS A 134 -21.06 -10.11 4.14
CA HIS A 134 -22.00 -11.00 3.45
C HIS A 134 -22.46 -12.21 4.27
N LEU A 135 -21.73 -12.60 5.31
CA LEU A 135 -22.10 -13.72 6.19
C LEU A 135 -23.07 -13.33 7.32
N THR A 136 -23.28 -12.04 7.56
CA THR A 136 -24.31 -11.53 8.49
C THR A 136 -25.62 -11.25 7.75
N LEU A 137 -26.21 -12.25 7.10
CA LEU A 137 -27.60 -12.16 6.68
C LEU A 137 -28.50 -12.16 7.94
N PRO A 138 -29.49 -11.24 8.03
CA PRO A 138 -30.38 -11.21 9.15
C PRO A 138 -31.16 -12.53 9.20
N THR A 139 -31.08 -13.22 10.30
CA THR A 139 -31.99 -14.34 10.63
C THR A 139 -33.38 -13.75 10.73
N ILE A 140 -34.18 -13.89 9.68
CA ILE A 140 -35.58 -13.54 9.71
C ILE A 140 -36.23 -14.66 10.57
N TYR A 141 -36.53 -14.34 11.82
CA TYR A 141 -37.42 -15.14 12.61
C TYR A 141 -38.80 -15.09 11.99
N SER A 142 -39.21 -16.19 11.36
CA SER A 142 -40.61 -16.43 11.08
C SER A 142 -41.27 -16.83 12.37
N VAL A 143 -42.27 -16.08 12.82
CA VAL A 143 -43.24 -16.46 13.83
C VAL A 143 -44.34 -17.25 13.15
#